data_4a29e8940e0d56b59b50a83ab83764b3
#
_entry.id   4a29e8940e0d56b59b50a83ab83764b3
#
_cell.length_a   1.000
_cell.length_b   1.000
_cell.length_c   1.000
_cell.angle_alpha   90.00
_cell.angle_beta   90.00
_cell.angle_gamma   90.00
#
_symmetry.space_group_name_H-M   'P 1'
#
loop_
_entity.id
_entity.type
_entity.pdbx_description
1 polymer ?
#
loop_
_entity_poly.entity_id
_entity_poly.type
_entity_poly.pdbx_seq_one_letter_code
_entity_poly.pdbx_strand_id
1 'polypeptide(L)'
;MTKKTQGIGLEITPERLNVVQIAKQKQNYKLVKCCSSDIPEGIFEEGKIVDSVALAELIQEVLKENKITSKRVATAVPMRESIIRIIPIPSELDDEELRDLVLNHEANLYLPYPREEVDIDYQKLGYFQDEDGIEKVQVLLVATRREITDTYLETLQRAGLQVDVLEINSFSLIRTIRDQLRQFSSNEATVIVDIEFDNTEIAIVVDGVPQFSRTVPIGTFQLQNAISRAMNLPTPRSPEILLGMTIPITAFDSLDTNTGASRTFTTAGIAALMRVLGELTDELRRSINFYLNQSDELEMEIVQLLLAGPGGGLAQLDEYFTALLN
;
A
#
# COMPACT_ATOMS: atom_id res chain seq x y z
N MET A 1 28.37 -12.62 23.89
CA MET A 1 27.79 -11.51 23.10
C MET A 1 26.91 -12.13 22.02
N THR A 2 25.62 -12.18 22.24
CA THR A 2 24.65 -12.63 21.22
C THR A 2 24.66 -11.62 20.09
N LYS A 3 25.12 -12.04 18.88
CA LYS A 3 24.94 -11.25 17.66
C LYS A 3 23.43 -10.98 17.53
N LYS A 4 23.00 -9.73 17.72
CA LYS A 4 21.65 -9.32 17.36
C LYS A 4 21.50 -9.62 15.87
N THR A 5 20.66 -10.59 15.55
CA THR A 5 20.28 -10.92 14.18
C THR A 5 19.56 -9.70 13.63
N GLN A 6 20.22 -8.96 12.75
CA GLN A 6 19.65 -7.84 12.03
C GLN A 6 18.84 -8.43 10.87
N GLY A 7 17.52 -8.25 10.88
CA GLY A 7 16.67 -8.56 9.73
C GLY A 7 16.78 -7.47 8.66
N ILE A 8 16.27 -7.76 7.48
CA ILE A 8 16.06 -6.80 6.40
C ILE A 8 14.57 -6.62 6.14
N GLY A 9 14.17 -5.43 5.73
CA GLY A 9 12.90 -5.17 5.07
C GLY A 9 13.09 -5.34 3.57
N LEU A 10 12.18 -6.06 2.92
CA LEU A 10 12.18 -6.29 1.50
C LEU A 10 10.81 -5.93 0.94
N GLU A 11 10.77 -4.98 0.03
CA GLU A 11 9.59 -4.63 -0.72
C GLU A 11 9.76 -5.10 -2.16
N ILE A 12 8.74 -5.76 -2.68
CA ILE A 12 8.71 -6.33 -4.02
C ILE A 12 7.48 -5.77 -4.73
N THR A 13 7.71 -4.90 -5.69
CA THR A 13 6.68 -4.36 -6.59
C THR A 13 6.91 -4.88 -8.01
N PRO A 14 5.97 -4.77 -8.95
CA PRO A 14 6.20 -5.18 -10.33
C PRO A 14 7.36 -4.45 -11.02
N GLU A 15 7.72 -3.28 -10.53
CA GLU A 15 8.75 -2.41 -11.10
C GLU A 15 10.09 -2.53 -10.35
N ARG A 16 10.05 -2.62 -9.02
CA ARG A 16 11.23 -2.47 -8.16
C ARG A 16 11.31 -3.46 -7.03
N LEU A 17 12.55 -3.81 -6.73
CA LEU A 17 12.97 -4.50 -5.51
C LEU A 17 13.67 -3.49 -4.61
N ASN A 18 13.10 -3.19 -3.45
CA ASN A 18 13.67 -2.31 -2.45
C ASN A 18 14.13 -3.09 -1.22
N VAL A 19 15.33 -2.81 -0.74
CA VAL A 19 15.91 -3.47 0.43
C VAL A 19 16.36 -2.45 1.44
N VAL A 20 15.91 -2.60 2.68
CA VAL A 20 16.30 -1.74 3.80
C VAL A 20 16.83 -2.60 4.94
N GLN A 21 17.95 -2.20 5.52
CA GLN A 21 18.50 -2.78 6.74
C GLN A 21 18.65 -1.71 7.80
N ILE A 22 18.07 -1.95 8.96
CA ILE A 22 18.14 -1.06 10.12
C ILE A 22 18.80 -1.75 11.31
N ALA A 23 19.45 -0.99 12.15
CA ALA A 23 19.99 -1.45 13.41
C ALA A 23 19.40 -0.67 14.58
N LYS A 24 18.97 -1.36 15.63
CA LYS A 24 18.50 -0.71 16.85
C LYS A 24 19.68 -0.15 17.65
N GLN A 25 19.66 1.15 17.90
CA GLN A 25 20.62 1.85 18.75
C GLN A 25 19.90 2.47 19.97
N LYS A 26 19.99 1.81 21.12
CA LYS A 26 19.24 2.22 22.34
C LYS A 26 17.73 2.30 22.05
N GLN A 27 17.14 3.52 22.03
CA GLN A 27 15.75 3.78 21.73
C GLN A 27 15.49 4.16 20.26
N ASN A 28 16.55 4.41 19.47
CA ASN A 28 16.45 4.85 18.07
C ASN A 28 16.83 3.74 17.09
N TYR A 29 16.52 3.93 15.83
CA TYR A 29 16.94 3.09 14.72
C TYR A 29 17.97 3.84 13.86
N LYS A 30 18.95 3.10 13.37
CA LYS A 30 19.95 3.60 12.41
C LYS A 30 19.77 2.86 11.09
N LEU A 31 19.67 3.61 10.00
CA LEU A 31 19.75 3.04 8.65
C LEU A 31 21.16 2.49 8.42
N VAL A 32 21.27 1.22 8.10
CA VAL A 32 22.54 0.53 7.83
C VAL A 32 22.75 0.40 6.33
N LYS A 33 21.69 -0.01 5.60
CA LYS A 33 21.68 -0.18 4.15
C LYS A 33 20.32 0.23 3.59
N CYS A 34 20.35 0.83 2.42
CA CYS A 34 19.19 1.07 1.58
C CYS A 34 19.65 0.89 0.13
N CYS A 35 19.00 0.01 -0.61
CA CYS A 35 19.27 -0.20 -2.02
C CYS A 35 17.98 -0.58 -2.75
N SER A 36 17.98 -0.30 -4.05
CA SER A 36 16.88 -0.58 -4.95
C SER A 36 17.42 -1.14 -6.25
N SER A 37 16.65 -2.01 -6.89
CA SER A 37 16.95 -2.56 -8.22
C SER A 37 15.68 -2.62 -9.04
N ASP A 38 15.77 -2.37 -10.34
CA ASP A 38 14.65 -2.56 -11.25
C ASP A 38 14.37 -4.06 -11.40
N ILE A 39 13.11 -4.42 -11.47
CA ILE A 39 12.67 -5.79 -11.76
C ILE A 39 12.48 -5.93 -13.28
N PRO A 40 13.18 -6.88 -13.94
CA PRO A 40 13.02 -7.13 -15.38
C PRO A 40 11.59 -7.47 -15.79
N GLU A 41 11.25 -7.17 -17.03
CA GLU A 41 9.99 -7.59 -17.63
C GLU A 41 9.89 -9.13 -17.66
N GLY A 42 8.66 -9.64 -17.54
CA GLY A 42 8.38 -11.08 -17.54
C GLY A 42 8.44 -11.76 -16.18
N ILE A 43 8.90 -11.08 -15.13
CA ILE A 43 8.86 -11.60 -13.76
C ILE A 43 7.47 -11.44 -13.15
N PHE A 44 6.77 -10.35 -13.50
CA PHE A 44 5.40 -10.07 -13.06
C PHE A 44 4.44 -10.01 -14.25
N GLU A 45 3.23 -10.55 -14.07
CA GLU A 45 2.10 -10.40 -14.98
C GLU A 45 0.86 -10.05 -14.14
N GLU A 46 0.16 -8.98 -14.53
CA GLU A 46 -1.00 -8.45 -13.80
C GLU A 46 -0.74 -8.27 -12.29
N GLY A 47 0.52 -7.92 -11.95
CA GLY A 47 0.98 -7.69 -10.58
C GLY A 47 1.21 -8.95 -9.74
N LYS A 48 1.18 -10.13 -10.35
CA LYS A 48 1.53 -11.41 -9.72
C LYS A 48 2.91 -11.87 -10.17
N ILE A 49 3.65 -12.52 -9.27
CA ILE A 49 4.91 -13.16 -9.59
C ILE A 49 4.63 -14.38 -10.47
N VAL A 50 5.14 -14.37 -11.70
CA VAL A 50 5.03 -15.50 -12.66
C VAL A 50 6.36 -16.20 -12.85
N ASP A 51 7.50 -15.55 -12.57
CA ASP A 51 8.83 -16.15 -12.57
C ASP A 51 9.51 -15.99 -11.21
N SER A 52 9.18 -16.91 -10.30
CA SER A 52 9.76 -16.95 -8.95
C SER A 52 11.26 -17.28 -8.96
N VAL A 53 11.75 -17.96 -10.00
CA VAL A 53 13.18 -18.31 -10.11
C VAL A 53 13.99 -17.07 -10.45
N ALA A 54 13.61 -16.35 -11.52
CA ALA A 54 14.30 -15.12 -11.91
C ALA A 54 14.24 -14.06 -10.80
N LEU A 55 13.11 -13.94 -10.10
CA LEU A 55 13.00 -13.02 -8.96
C LEU A 55 13.92 -13.42 -7.81
N ALA A 56 14.03 -14.70 -7.48
CA ALA A 56 14.93 -15.18 -6.44
C ALA A 56 16.41 -14.93 -6.77
N GLU A 57 16.80 -15.11 -8.04
CA GLU A 57 18.15 -14.81 -8.52
C GLU A 57 18.47 -13.31 -8.41
N LEU A 58 17.52 -12.44 -8.82
CA LEU A 58 17.66 -10.99 -8.68
C LEU A 58 17.84 -10.59 -7.21
N ILE A 59 17.03 -11.15 -6.30
CA ILE A 59 17.16 -10.89 -4.87
C ILE A 59 18.55 -11.29 -4.37
N GLN A 60 19.07 -12.47 -4.75
CA GLN A 60 20.40 -12.92 -4.36
C GLN A 60 21.49 -11.99 -4.87
N GLU A 61 21.39 -11.54 -6.13
CA GLU A 61 22.34 -10.62 -6.74
C GLU A 61 22.38 -9.28 -6.00
N VAL A 62 21.22 -8.65 -5.78
CA VAL A 62 21.09 -7.38 -5.05
C VAL A 62 21.66 -7.47 -3.65
N LEU A 63 21.35 -8.54 -2.90
CA LEU A 63 21.89 -8.74 -1.56
C LEU A 63 23.42 -8.91 -1.56
N LYS A 64 23.95 -9.66 -2.54
CA LYS A 64 25.40 -9.90 -2.69
C LYS A 64 26.16 -8.63 -3.04
N GLU A 65 25.69 -7.88 -4.04
CA GLU A 65 26.30 -6.61 -4.48
C GLU A 65 26.36 -5.58 -3.35
N ASN A 66 25.29 -5.52 -2.57
CA ASN A 66 25.17 -4.60 -1.43
C ASN A 66 25.81 -5.13 -0.13
N LYS A 67 26.44 -6.32 -0.18
CA LYS A 67 27.10 -6.98 0.97
C LYS A 67 26.15 -7.16 2.16
N ILE A 68 24.90 -7.46 1.89
CA ILE A 68 23.87 -7.77 2.89
C ILE A 68 23.95 -9.28 3.19
N THR A 69 24.28 -9.62 4.42
CA THR A 69 24.48 -11.02 4.85
C THR A 69 23.35 -11.56 5.70
N SER A 70 22.39 -10.72 6.08
CA SER A 70 21.20 -11.15 6.84
C SER A 70 20.39 -12.16 6.00
N LYS A 71 19.90 -13.19 6.69
CA LYS A 71 19.02 -14.21 6.09
C LYS A 71 17.57 -14.06 6.54
N ARG A 72 17.31 -13.20 7.52
CA ARG A 72 15.98 -12.97 8.06
C ARG A 72 15.35 -11.76 7.40
N VAL A 73 14.12 -11.92 6.91
CA VAL A 73 13.41 -10.90 6.13
C VAL A 73 12.00 -10.66 6.68
N ALA A 74 11.62 -9.39 6.72
CA ALA A 74 10.22 -8.95 6.79
C ALA A 74 9.82 -8.44 5.40
N THR A 75 8.68 -8.87 4.90
CA THR A 75 8.15 -8.46 3.59
C THR A 75 6.63 -8.37 3.63
N ALA A 76 6.04 -7.93 2.54
CA ALA A 76 4.60 -7.75 2.44
C ALA A 76 4.08 -8.25 1.08
N VAL A 77 2.81 -8.66 1.08
CA VAL A 77 2.03 -8.89 -0.13
C VAL A 77 1.21 -7.63 -0.46
N PRO A 78 0.88 -7.37 -1.73
CA PRO A 78 0.05 -6.23 -2.12
C PRO A 78 -1.35 -6.28 -1.49
N MET A 79 -1.89 -5.12 -1.09
CA MET A 79 -3.23 -5.01 -0.51
C MET A 79 -4.32 -5.55 -1.45
N ARG A 80 -4.17 -5.40 -2.77
CA ARG A 80 -5.11 -5.91 -3.77
C ARG A 80 -5.32 -7.43 -3.72
N GLU A 81 -4.35 -8.18 -3.19
CA GLU A 81 -4.42 -9.64 -3.05
C GLU A 81 -5.03 -10.05 -1.70
N SER A 82 -5.51 -9.09 -0.91
CA SER A 82 -5.94 -9.30 0.46
C SER A 82 -7.37 -8.83 0.70
N ILE A 83 -8.03 -9.47 1.63
CA ILE A 83 -9.34 -9.08 2.16
C ILE A 83 -9.11 -8.59 3.58
N ILE A 84 -9.52 -7.36 3.83
CA ILE A 84 -9.40 -6.69 5.13
C ILE A 84 -10.81 -6.30 5.57
N ARG A 85 -11.22 -6.77 6.77
CA ARG A 85 -12.54 -6.47 7.34
C ARG A 85 -12.44 -6.24 8.83
N ILE A 86 -13.27 -5.32 9.34
CA ILE A 86 -13.52 -5.21 10.76
C ILE A 86 -14.88 -5.87 11.02
N ILE A 87 -14.89 -6.86 11.90
CA ILE A 87 -16.08 -7.65 12.22
C ILE A 87 -16.38 -7.57 13.72
N PRO A 88 -17.68 -7.47 14.10
CA PRO A 88 -18.10 -7.52 15.49
C PRO A 88 -18.23 -8.97 15.95
N ILE A 89 -17.61 -9.30 17.08
CA ILE A 89 -17.66 -10.65 17.70
C ILE A 89 -18.25 -10.51 19.11
N PRO A 90 -19.04 -11.48 19.64
CA PRO A 90 -19.48 -11.48 21.02
C PRO A 90 -18.31 -11.32 22.01
N SER A 91 -18.50 -10.50 23.06
CA SER A 91 -17.44 -10.18 24.02
C SER A 91 -17.24 -11.25 25.10
N GLU A 92 -18.21 -12.16 25.29
CA GLU A 92 -18.19 -13.19 26.33
C GLU A 92 -17.27 -14.36 26.04
N LEU A 93 -16.75 -14.45 24.80
CA LEU A 93 -15.90 -15.55 24.35
C LEU A 93 -14.50 -15.46 24.96
N ASP A 94 -13.94 -16.59 25.36
CA ASP A 94 -12.53 -16.65 25.69
C ASP A 94 -11.65 -16.60 24.42
N ASP A 95 -10.32 -16.56 24.59
CA ASP A 95 -9.41 -16.40 23.44
C ASP A 95 -9.40 -17.57 22.49
N GLU A 96 -9.68 -18.81 22.96
CA GLU A 96 -9.72 -20.01 22.14
C GLU A 96 -11.04 -20.07 21.36
N GLU A 97 -12.15 -19.82 22.02
CA GLU A 97 -13.50 -19.74 21.43
C GLU A 97 -13.58 -18.62 20.38
N LEU A 98 -13.04 -17.44 20.70
CA LEU A 98 -13.00 -16.32 19.76
C LEU A 98 -12.16 -16.67 18.53
N ARG A 99 -10.99 -17.29 18.73
CA ARG A 99 -10.14 -17.73 17.64
C ARG A 99 -10.86 -18.70 16.72
N ASP A 100 -11.53 -19.69 17.30
CA ASP A 100 -12.27 -20.71 16.54
C ASP A 100 -13.42 -20.07 15.77
N LEU A 101 -14.22 -19.22 16.43
CA LEU A 101 -15.32 -18.50 15.80
C LEU A 101 -14.82 -17.63 14.62
N VAL A 102 -13.78 -16.82 14.84
CA VAL A 102 -13.26 -15.91 13.81
C VAL A 102 -12.71 -16.69 12.62
N LEU A 103 -11.83 -17.67 12.86
CA LEU A 103 -11.10 -18.34 11.78
C LEU A 103 -11.90 -19.41 11.04
N ASN A 104 -12.84 -20.09 11.70
CA ASN A 104 -13.53 -21.23 11.14
C ASN A 104 -15.01 -20.97 10.82
N HIS A 105 -15.62 -19.93 11.36
CA HIS A 105 -17.04 -19.62 11.16
C HIS A 105 -17.24 -18.23 10.53
N GLU A 106 -16.88 -17.15 11.23
CA GLU A 106 -17.15 -15.78 10.77
C GLU A 106 -16.38 -15.45 9.49
N ALA A 107 -15.11 -15.84 9.37
CA ALA A 107 -14.32 -15.58 8.18
C ALA A 107 -15.01 -16.04 6.90
N ASN A 108 -15.70 -17.17 6.92
CA ASN A 108 -16.39 -17.72 5.75
C ASN A 108 -17.51 -16.83 5.21
N LEU A 109 -18.08 -15.96 6.05
CA LEU A 109 -19.12 -15.00 5.63
C LEU A 109 -18.57 -13.85 4.77
N TYR A 110 -17.29 -13.57 4.92
CA TYR A 110 -16.61 -12.42 4.28
C TYR A 110 -15.68 -12.81 3.15
N LEU A 111 -15.36 -14.10 3.03
CA LEU A 111 -14.42 -14.61 2.03
C LEU A 111 -15.14 -15.06 0.77
N PRO A 112 -14.73 -14.61 -0.43
CA PRO A 112 -15.24 -15.11 -1.71
C PRO A 112 -14.57 -16.43 -2.16
N TYR A 113 -13.72 -17.02 -1.32
CA TYR A 113 -12.93 -18.22 -1.59
C TYR A 113 -13.16 -19.28 -0.51
N PRO A 114 -13.00 -20.57 -0.83
CA PRO A 114 -13.00 -21.64 0.16
C PRO A 114 -11.93 -21.43 1.24
N ARG A 115 -12.26 -21.79 2.50
CA ARG A 115 -11.37 -21.60 3.65
C ARG A 115 -9.98 -22.22 3.46
N GLU A 116 -9.90 -23.34 2.79
CA GLU A 116 -8.68 -24.08 2.49
C GLU A 116 -7.75 -23.39 1.47
N GLU A 117 -8.28 -22.44 0.71
CA GLU A 117 -7.52 -21.71 -0.31
C GLU A 117 -6.96 -20.38 0.22
N VAL A 118 -7.18 -20.04 1.49
CA VAL A 118 -6.76 -18.77 2.08
C VAL A 118 -5.94 -18.96 3.35
N ASP A 119 -4.99 -18.08 3.53
CA ASP A 119 -4.33 -17.83 4.81
C ASP A 119 -5.03 -16.67 5.51
N ILE A 120 -5.33 -16.83 6.78
CA ILE A 120 -6.12 -15.89 7.57
C ILE A 120 -5.41 -15.59 8.88
N ASP A 121 -5.40 -14.32 9.25
CA ASP A 121 -5.00 -13.87 10.58
C ASP A 121 -5.98 -12.82 11.10
N TYR A 122 -5.96 -12.55 12.40
CA TYR A 122 -6.84 -11.56 13.02
C TYR A 122 -6.17 -10.85 14.18
N GLN A 123 -6.69 -9.64 14.47
CA GLN A 123 -6.26 -8.83 15.61
C GLN A 123 -7.47 -8.27 16.35
N LYS A 124 -7.54 -8.48 17.67
CA LYS A 124 -8.49 -7.76 18.52
C LYS A 124 -8.13 -6.27 18.55
N LEU A 125 -9.11 -5.41 18.29
CA LEU A 125 -8.95 -3.96 18.28
C LEU A 125 -9.41 -3.32 19.59
N GLY A 126 -10.60 -3.68 20.08
CA GLY A 126 -11.19 -3.12 21.29
C GLY A 126 -12.62 -3.58 21.49
N TYR A 127 -13.22 -3.14 22.57
CA TYR A 127 -14.62 -3.40 22.91
C TYR A 127 -15.48 -2.19 22.58
N PHE A 128 -16.71 -2.42 22.18
CA PHE A 128 -17.72 -1.40 21.92
C PHE A 128 -19.11 -1.94 22.24
N GLN A 129 -20.08 -1.07 22.40
CA GLN A 129 -21.51 -1.43 22.49
C GLN A 129 -22.16 -1.22 21.15
N ASP A 130 -22.95 -2.19 20.68
CA ASP A 130 -23.74 -2.05 19.47
C ASP A 130 -25.03 -1.23 19.75
N GLU A 131 -25.86 -1.04 18.71
CA GLU A 131 -27.11 -0.27 18.78
C GLU A 131 -28.10 -0.79 19.85
N ASP A 132 -28.05 -2.09 20.15
CA ASP A 132 -28.87 -2.74 21.17
C ASP A 132 -28.24 -2.65 22.59
N GLY A 133 -27.08 -2.00 22.74
CA GLY A 133 -26.32 -1.89 23.98
C GLY A 133 -25.59 -3.18 24.38
N ILE A 134 -25.43 -4.13 23.45
CA ILE A 134 -24.71 -5.38 23.69
C ILE A 134 -23.21 -5.14 23.48
N GLU A 135 -22.41 -5.53 24.47
CA GLU A 135 -20.96 -5.41 24.38
C GLU A 135 -20.39 -6.43 23.37
N LYS A 136 -19.60 -5.92 22.43
CA LYS A 136 -18.91 -6.70 21.40
C LYS A 136 -17.42 -6.34 21.34
N VAL A 137 -16.62 -7.24 20.79
CA VAL A 137 -15.22 -6.97 20.45
C VAL A 137 -15.07 -6.76 18.96
N GLN A 138 -14.43 -5.67 18.56
CA GLN A 138 -14.03 -5.45 17.17
C GLN A 138 -12.80 -6.29 16.86
N VAL A 139 -12.85 -7.00 15.75
CA VAL A 139 -11.74 -7.84 15.25
C VAL A 139 -11.40 -7.42 13.83
N LEU A 140 -10.14 -7.07 13.62
CA LEU A 140 -9.56 -6.89 12.29
C LEU A 140 -9.25 -8.27 11.72
N LEU A 141 -9.98 -8.68 10.69
CA LEU A 141 -9.78 -9.92 9.94
C LEU A 141 -9.00 -9.62 8.67
N VAL A 142 -7.95 -10.38 8.42
CA VAL A 142 -7.12 -10.28 7.22
C VAL A 142 -6.99 -11.65 6.58
N ALA A 143 -7.23 -11.72 5.28
CA ALA A 143 -7.09 -12.96 4.52
C ALA A 143 -6.42 -12.71 3.17
N THR A 144 -5.57 -13.63 2.75
CA THR A 144 -4.91 -13.62 1.45
C THR A 144 -5.00 -15.02 0.83
N ARG A 145 -5.12 -15.11 -0.49
CA ARG A 145 -5.10 -16.44 -1.15
C ARG A 145 -3.76 -17.12 -0.91
N ARG A 146 -3.83 -18.40 -0.51
CA ARG A 146 -2.64 -19.21 -0.22
C ARG A 146 -1.68 -19.31 -1.41
N GLU A 147 -2.20 -19.34 -2.63
CA GLU A 147 -1.40 -19.28 -3.85
C GLU A 147 -0.43 -18.08 -3.86
N ILE A 148 -0.88 -16.93 -3.37
CA ILE A 148 -0.05 -15.72 -3.32
C ILE A 148 1.00 -15.82 -2.21
N THR A 149 0.58 -16.18 -0.99
CA THR A 149 1.51 -16.32 0.14
C THR A 149 2.56 -17.39 -0.12
N ASP A 150 2.18 -18.53 -0.68
CA ASP A 150 3.11 -19.62 -1.04
C ASP A 150 4.12 -19.15 -2.09
N THR A 151 3.68 -18.43 -3.13
CA THR A 151 4.57 -17.91 -4.18
C THR A 151 5.63 -16.96 -3.59
N TYR A 152 5.23 -16.05 -2.68
CA TYR A 152 6.19 -15.17 -1.98
C TYR A 152 7.15 -15.95 -1.10
N LEU A 153 6.63 -16.88 -0.29
CA LEU A 153 7.44 -17.69 0.62
C LEU A 153 8.45 -18.58 -0.14
N GLU A 154 8.01 -19.25 -1.20
CA GLU A 154 8.89 -20.07 -2.04
C GLU A 154 9.97 -19.24 -2.74
N THR A 155 9.61 -18.07 -3.28
CA THR A 155 10.56 -17.16 -3.94
C THR A 155 11.66 -16.75 -2.96
N LEU A 156 11.28 -16.33 -1.76
CA LEU A 156 12.22 -15.91 -0.73
C LEU A 156 13.07 -17.06 -0.19
N GLN A 157 12.49 -18.24 -0.04
CA GLN A 157 13.22 -19.46 0.33
C GLN A 157 14.25 -19.83 -0.74
N ARG A 158 13.90 -19.76 -2.03
CA ARG A 158 14.83 -19.96 -3.16
C ARG A 158 15.97 -18.91 -3.15
N ALA A 159 15.67 -17.68 -2.76
CA ALA A 159 16.67 -16.64 -2.55
C ALA A 159 17.58 -16.89 -1.32
N GLY A 160 17.33 -17.95 -0.54
CA GLY A 160 18.08 -18.31 0.66
C GLY A 160 17.73 -17.43 1.86
N LEU A 161 16.54 -16.85 1.87
CA LEU A 161 16.00 -16.03 2.96
C LEU A 161 15.00 -16.83 3.81
N GLN A 162 14.91 -16.46 5.08
CA GLN A 162 13.92 -16.95 6.03
C GLN A 162 12.96 -15.79 6.33
N VAL A 163 11.69 -15.98 6.03
CA VAL A 163 10.65 -14.99 6.29
C VAL A 163 10.28 -15.02 7.76
N ASP A 164 10.46 -13.90 8.46
CA ASP A 164 10.02 -13.73 9.84
C ASP A 164 8.62 -13.10 9.90
N VAL A 165 8.33 -12.22 8.94
CA VAL A 165 7.06 -11.50 8.82
C VAL A 165 6.68 -11.43 7.36
N LEU A 166 5.46 -11.86 7.04
CA LEU A 166 4.76 -11.60 5.80
C LEU A 166 3.46 -10.90 6.16
N GLU A 167 3.32 -9.65 5.75
CA GLU A 167 2.17 -8.81 6.08
C GLU A 167 1.53 -8.20 4.83
N ILE A 168 0.57 -7.30 5.00
CA ILE A 168 0.03 -6.49 3.90
C ILE A 168 0.83 -5.19 3.82
N ASN A 169 1.19 -4.74 2.62
CA ASN A 169 2.04 -3.57 2.41
C ASN A 169 1.47 -2.29 3.06
N SER A 170 0.16 -2.05 2.97
CA SER A 170 -0.49 -0.92 3.63
C SER A 170 -0.33 -0.91 5.15
N PHE A 171 -0.24 -2.08 5.81
CA PHE A 171 0.00 -2.16 7.25
C PHE A 171 1.41 -1.74 7.64
N SER A 172 2.41 -2.07 6.80
CA SER A 172 3.78 -1.59 6.97
C SER A 172 3.83 -0.06 6.92
N LEU A 173 3.13 0.54 5.96
CA LEU A 173 3.04 1.99 5.79
C LEU A 173 2.36 2.64 7.00
N ILE A 174 1.17 2.18 7.38
CA ILE A 174 0.43 2.65 8.56
C ILE A 174 1.29 2.57 9.83
N ARG A 175 2.02 1.45 10.02
CA ARG A 175 2.90 1.27 11.19
C ARG A 175 4.04 2.27 11.19
N THR A 176 4.60 2.63 10.03
CA THR A 176 5.71 3.57 9.92
C THR A 176 5.30 4.98 10.35
N ILE A 177 4.06 5.38 10.06
CA ILE A 177 3.52 6.72 10.36
C ILE A 177 2.55 6.71 11.57
N ARG A 178 2.51 5.61 12.34
CA ARG A 178 1.53 5.39 13.41
C ARG A 178 1.49 6.49 14.46
N ASP A 179 2.66 7.03 14.81
CA ASP A 179 2.72 8.08 15.84
C ASP A 179 2.08 9.38 15.36
N GLN A 180 2.18 9.68 14.07
CA GLN A 180 1.53 10.82 13.43
C GLN A 180 0.01 10.63 13.32
N LEU A 181 -0.45 9.41 13.00
CA LEU A 181 -1.88 9.08 12.91
C LEU A 181 -2.60 9.13 14.27
N ARG A 182 -1.90 8.89 15.37
CA ARG A 182 -2.44 8.95 16.74
C ARG A 182 -2.65 10.34 17.29
N GLN A 183 -2.25 11.37 16.57
CA GLN A 183 -2.47 12.76 16.97
C GLN A 183 -3.92 13.23 16.75
N PHE A 184 -4.70 12.46 15.99
CA PHE A 184 -6.09 12.76 15.67
C PHE A 184 -7.05 12.13 16.69
N SER A 185 -8.23 12.72 16.81
CA SER A 185 -9.31 12.19 17.66
C SER A 185 -9.97 10.95 17.03
N SER A 186 -10.79 10.24 17.80
CA SER A 186 -11.46 9.02 17.35
C SER A 186 -12.54 9.23 16.29
N ASN A 187 -12.98 10.47 16.07
CA ASN A 187 -13.91 10.87 15.01
C ASN A 187 -13.22 11.51 13.80
N GLU A 188 -11.89 11.54 13.78
CA GLU A 188 -11.08 12.04 12.68
C GLU A 188 -10.38 10.89 11.97
N ALA A 189 -10.41 10.91 10.64
CA ALA A 189 -9.76 9.91 9.80
C ALA A 189 -8.71 10.52 8.87
N THR A 190 -7.67 9.74 8.61
CA THR A 190 -6.65 10.03 7.61
C THR A 190 -6.84 9.13 6.42
N VAL A 191 -6.82 9.69 5.21
CA VAL A 191 -6.75 8.93 3.96
C VAL A 191 -5.30 8.78 3.54
N ILE A 192 -4.85 7.55 3.35
CA ILE A 192 -3.55 7.24 2.76
C ILE A 192 -3.78 6.84 1.31
N VAL A 193 -3.09 7.49 0.39
CA VAL A 193 -3.15 7.26 -1.06
C VAL A 193 -1.76 6.83 -1.51
N ASP A 194 -1.59 5.54 -1.68
CA ASP A 194 -0.32 4.92 -2.07
C ASP A 194 -0.34 4.64 -3.57
N ILE A 195 0.29 5.54 -4.35
CA ILE A 195 0.28 5.49 -5.83
C ILE A 195 1.48 4.68 -6.30
N GLU A 196 1.23 3.42 -6.57
CA GLU A 196 2.20 2.43 -7.02
C GLU A 196 2.36 2.41 -8.55
N PHE A 197 3.06 1.42 -9.08
CA PHE A 197 3.33 1.31 -10.52
C PHE A 197 2.06 1.11 -11.35
N ASP A 198 1.26 0.11 -11.06
CA ASP A 198 0.09 -0.31 -11.85
C ASP A 198 -1.25 -0.08 -11.15
N ASN A 199 -1.22 0.42 -9.93
CA ASN A 199 -2.41 0.65 -9.12
C ASN A 199 -2.18 1.76 -8.07
N THR A 200 -3.27 2.20 -7.46
CA THR A 200 -3.27 3.06 -6.26
C THR A 200 -4.02 2.33 -5.15
N GLU A 201 -3.39 2.20 -4.00
CA GLU A 201 -4.01 1.67 -2.79
C GLU A 201 -4.52 2.81 -1.93
N ILE A 202 -5.80 2.74 -1.54
CA ILE A 202 -6.48 3.74 -0.71
C ILE A 202 -6.78 3.07 0.62
N ALA A 203 -6.28 3.63 1.71
CA ALA A 203 -6.62 3.20 3.06
C ALA A 203 -7.17 4.39 3.86
N ILE A 204 -8.31 4.19 4.56
CA ILE A 204 -8.83 5.16 5.51
C ILE A 204 -8.54 4.64 6.90
N VAL A 205 -7.87 5.45 7.70
CA VAL A 205 -7.27 5.04 8.97
C VAL A 205 -7.78 5.93 10.10
N VAL A 206 -8.22 5.31 11.18
CA VAL A 206 -8.63 5.97 12.43
C VAL A 206 -7.79 5.39 13.57
N ASP A 207 -7.14 6.22 14.34
CA ASP A 207 -6.24 5.82 15.47
C ASP A 207 -5.22 4.72 15.08
N GLY A 208 -4.68 4.79 13.86
CA GLY A 208 -3.71 3.82 13.36
C GLY A 208 -4.30 2.46 12.97
N VAL A 209 -5.61 2.35 12.89
CA VAL A 209 -6.34 1.14 12.47
C VAL A 209 -6.97 1.39 11.10
N PRO A 210 -6.70 0.54 10.08
CA PRO A 210 -7.36 0.65 8.80
C PRO A 210 -8.84 0.27 8.92
N GLN A 211 -9.73 1.23 8.66
CA GLN A 211 -11.18 1.07 8.69
C GLN A 211 -11.75 0.69 7.32
N PHE A 212 -11.11 1.17 6.27
CA PHE A 212 -11.48 0.92 4.89
C PHE A 212 -10.24 0.77 4.03
N SER A 213 -10.30 -0.12 3.04
CA SER A 213 -9.24 -0.29 2.07
C SER A 213 -9.80 -0.61 0.68
N ARG A 214 -9.20 -0.03 -0.34
CA ARG A 214 -9.57 -0.26 -1.74
C ARG A 214 -8.37 -0.08 -2.66
N THR A 215 -8.30 -0.90 -3.71
CA THR A 215 -7.31 -0.76 -4.77
C THR A 215 -7.98 -0.26 -6.05
N VAL A 216 -7.37 0.70 -6.71
CA VAL A 216 -7.79 1.30 -7.98
C VAL A 216 -6.73 0.99 -9.04
N PRO A 217 -7.07 0.51 -10.25
CA PRO A 217 -6.10 0.13 -11.27
C PRO A 217 -5.55 1.34 -12.04
N ILE A 218 -5.12 2.36 -11.32
CA ILE A 218 -4.48 3.58 -11.82
C ILE A 218 -3.20 3.79 -11.00
N GLY A 219 -2.06 3.71 -11.63
CA GLY A 219 -0.75 3.95 -11.03
C GLY A 219 0.13 4.82 -11.93
N THR A 220 1.42 4.90 -11.62
CA THR A 220 2.38 5.71 -12.38
C THR A 220 2.48 5.27 -13.83
N PHE A 221 2.32 3.97 -14.12
CA PHE A 221 2.33 3.45 -15.49
C PHE A 221 1.17 3.98 -16.32
N GLN A 222 -0.05 4.02 -15.78
CA GLN A 222 -1.22 4.55 -16.49
C GLN A 222 -1.07 6.05 -16.77
N LEU A 223 -0.52 6.81 -15.82
CA LEU A 223 -0.21 8.23 -16.00
C LEU A 223 0.80 8.45 -17.12
N GLN A 224 1.91 7.70 -17.10
CA GLN A 224 2.95 7.77 -18.13
C GLN A 224 2.44 7.31 -19.51
N ASN A 225 1.67 6.24 -19.54
CA ASN A 225 1.10 5.70 -20.77
C ASN A 225 0.14 6.70 -21.43
N ALA A 226 -0.66 7.44 -20.63
CA ALA A 226 -1.52 8.49 -21.16
C ALA A 226 -0.72 9.60 -21.87
N ILE A 227 0.35 10.06 -21.23
CA ILE A 227 1.25 11.07 -21.79
C ILE A 227 1.91 10.54 -23.08
N SER A 228 2.50 9.35 -23.01
CA SER A 228 3.26 8.75 -24.11
C SER A 228 2.38 8.53 -25.34
N ARG A 229 1.16 8.03 -25.16
CA ARG A 229 0.19 7.84 -26.24
C ARG A 229 -0.23 9.16 -26.87
N ALA A 230 -0.48 10.21 -26.07
CA ALA A 230 -0.84 11.53 -26.58
C ALA A 230 0.29 12.18 -27.39
N MET A 231 1.53 11.77 -27.11
CA MET A 231 2.73 12.29 -27.79
C MET A 231 3.29 11.35 -28.85
N ASN A 232 2.67 10.17 -29.08
CA ASN A 232 3.18 9.10 -29.95
C ASN A 232 4.59 8.63 -29.56
N LEU A 233 4.86 8.49 -28.27
CA LEU A 233 6.13 8.03 -27.71
C LEU A 233 5.97 6.64 -27.07
N PRO A 234 7.06 5.85 -26.97
CA PRO A 234 7.06 4.63 -26.15
C PRO A 234 6.79 4.98 -24.68
N THR A 235 6.04 4.14 -23.98
CA THR A 235 5.80 4.33 -22.55
C THR A 235 7.02 3.86 -21.75
N PRO A 236 7.70 4.76 -20.99
CA PRO A 236 8.79 4.34 -20.14
C PRO A 236 8.24 3.56 -18.93
N ARG A 237 9.03 2.68 -18.39
CA ARG A 237 8.68 1.92 -17.19
C ARG A 237 9.00 2.71 -15.92
N SER A 238 10.17 3.38 -15.91
CA SER A 238 10.59 4.21 -14.78
C SER A 238 9.75 5.49 -14.67
N PRO A 239 9.31 5.88 -13.47
CA PRO A 239 8.51 7.10 -13.23
C PRO A 239 9.32 8.40 -13.30
N GLU A 240 10.60 8.37 -13.62
CA GLU A 240 11.50 9.53 -13.57
C GLU A 240 11.01 10.72 -14.40
N ILE A 241 10.46 10.45 -15.60
CA ILE A 241 9.91 11.51 -16.46
C ILE A 241 8.67 12.11 -15.79
N LEU A 242 7.81 11.29 -15.25
CA LEU A 242 6.60 11.71 -14.55
C LEU A 242 6.95 12.51 -13.29
N LEU A 243 7.91 12.04 -12.49
CA LEU A 243 8.37 12.72 -11.27
C LEU A 243 9.08 14.06 -11.55
N GLY A 244 9.57 14.26 -12.77
CA GLY A 244 10.12 15.55 -13.23
C GLY A 244 9.06 16.57 -13.67
N MET A 245 7.77 16.20 -13.66
CA MET A 245 6.66 17.09 -14.03
C MET A 245 6.08 17.80 -12.81
N THR A 246 5.46 18.95 -13.06
CA THR A 246 4.65 19.69 -12.08
C THR A 246 3.19 19.58 -12.52
N ILE A 247 2.30 19.18 -11.60
CA ILE A 247 0.88 19.05 -11.89
C ILE A 247 0.25 20.45 -11.91
N PRO A 248 -0.43 20.87 -12.98
CA PRO A 248 -1.10 22.18 -13.02
C PRO A 248 -2.34 22.14 -12.11
N ILE A 249 -2.43 23.09 -11.18
CA ILE A 249 -3.55 23.21 -10.23
C ILE A 249 -4.74 23.91 -10.89
N THR A 250 -4.47 24.85 -11.80
CA THR A 250 -5.51 25.58 -12.54
C THR A 250 -5.31 25.48 -14.04
N ALA A 251 -6.39 25.70 -14.81
CA ALA A 251 -6.32 25.74 -16.27
C ALA A 251 -5.39 26.85 -16.80
N PHE A 252 -5.04 27.85 -15.97
CA PHE A 252 -4.12 28.95 -16.33
C PHE A 252 -2.66 28.56 -16.14
N ASP A 253 -2.32 27.67 -15.19
CA ASP A 253 -0.94 27.26 -14.93
C ASP A 253 -0.34 26.46 -16.10
N SER A 254 -1.20 25.84 -16.92
CA SER A 254 -0.78 25.13 -18.15
C SER A 254 -0.30 26.04 -19.29
N LEU A 255 -0.47 27.37 -19.16
CA LEU A 255 -0.11 28.37 -20.18
C LEU A 255 1.17 29.16 -19.85
N ASP A 256 1.69 29.05 -18.62
CA ASP A 256 2.89 29.81 -18.21
C ASP A 256 4.18 29.05 -18.59
N THR A 257 4.57 29.22 -19.88
CA THR A 257 5.74 28.57 -20.49
C THR A 257 7.07 29.24 -20.17
N ASN A 258 7.16 30.13 -19.16
CA ASN A 258 8.31 31.01 -18.94
C ASN A 258 9.26 30.61 -17.80
N THR A 259 9.13 29.47 -17.18
CA THR A 259 10.16 28.95 -16.26
C THR A 259 11.10 27.99 -16.98
N GLY A 260 12.32 28.48 -17.26
CA GLY A 260 13.35 27.88 -18.09
C GLY A 260 14.01 26.58 -17.62
N ALA A 261 13.26 25.60 -17.20
CA ALA A 261 13.76 24.27 -16.87
C ALA A 261 12.68 23.19 -17.10
N SER A 262 12.06 23.16 -18.28
CA SER A 262 11.10 22.09 -18.56
C SER A 262 11.22 21.63 -19.99
N ARG A 263 11.46 20.35 -20.17
CA ARG A 263 11.13 19.66 -21.42
C ARG A 263 9.64 19.88 -21.66
N THR A 264 9.34 20.67 -22.66
CA THR A 264 7.98 21.04 -23.08
C THR A 264 7.18 19.78 -23.37
N PHE A 265 6.44 19.26 -22.39
CA PHE A 265 5.35 18.37 -22.69
C PHE A 265 4.32 19.17 -23.49
N THR A 266 3.87 18.60 -24.62
CA THR A 266 2.85 19.26 -25.42
C THR A 266 1.59 19.40 -24.57
N THR A 267 0.78 20.42 -24.84
CA THR A 267 -0.54 20.61 -24.23
C THR A 267 -1.37 19.31 -24.24
N ALA A 268 -1.22 18.48 -25.28
CA ALA A 268 -1.87 17.18 -25.39
C ALA A 268 -1.41 16.17 -24.32
N GLY A 269 -0.12 16.10 -23.99
CA GLY A 269 0.42 15.21 -22.96
C GLY A 269 -0.07 15.61 -21.57
N ILE A 270 -0.06 16.91 -21.25
CA ILE A 270 -0.59 17.43 -19.98
C ILE A 270 -2.10 17.18 -19.89
N ALA A 271 -2.87 17.41 -20.94
CA ALA A 271 -4.31 17.14 -20.94
C ALA A 271 -4.62 15.65 -20.73
N ALA A 272 -3.81 14.75 -21.30
CA ALA A 272 -3.96 13.32 -21.11
C ALA A 272 -3.62 12.90 -19.67
N LEU A 273 -2.57 13.47 -19.06
CA LEU A 273 -2.23 13.26 -17.65
C LEU A 273 -3.36 13.71 -16.74
N MET A 274 -3.86 14.94 -16.94
CA MET A 274 -4.92 15.53 -16.11
C MET A 274 -6.23 14.74 -16.18
N ARG A 275 -6.53 14.11 -17.33
CA ARG A 275 -7.69 13.23 -17.47
C ARG A 275 -7.56 12.00 -16.56
N VAL A 276 -6.41 11.34 -16.55
CA VAL A 276 -6.19 10.14 -15.70
C VAL A 276 -6.12 10.51 -14.22
N LEU A 277 -5.53 11.65 -13.88
CA LEU A 277 -5.57 12.19 -12.50
C LEU A 277 -7.01 12.52 -12.07
N GLY A 278 -7.83 13.05 -12.98
CA GLY A 278 -9.26 13.27 -12.71
C GLY A 278 -10.00 11.97 -12.43
N GLU A 279 -9.74 10.91 -13.21
CA GLU A 279 -10.29 9.57 -12.95
C GLU A 279 -9.87 9.04 -11.57
N LEU A 280 -8.61 9.21 -11.18
CA LEU A 280 -8.12 8.84 -9.86
C LEU A 280 -8.79 9.66 -8.75
N THR A 281 -8.95 10.97 -8.95
CA THR A 281 -9.65 11.86 -8.01
C THR A 281 -11.09 11.44 -7.78
N ASP A 282 -11.80 11.03 -8.85
CA ASP A 282 -13.17 10.55 -8.75
C ASP A 282 -13.26 9.21 -8.00
N GLU A 283 -12.26 8.32 -8.14
CA GLU A 283 -12.16 7.09 -7.36
C GLU A 283 -11.88 7.38 -5.87
N LEU A 284 -11.01 8.34 -5.57
CA LEU A 284 -10.75 8.79 -4.20
C LEU A 284 -12.02 9.34 -3.56
N ARG A 285 -12.71 10.26 -4.26
CA ARG A 285 -13.98 10.86 -3.78
C ARG A 285 -15.05 9.78 -3.52
N ARG A 286 -15.17 8.80 -4.43
CA ARG A 286 -16.10 7.67 -4.25
C ARG A 286 -15.75 6.84 -3.03
N SER A 287 -14.47 6.57 -2.79
CA SER A 287 -14.00 5.78 -1.65
C SER A 287 -14.25 6.50 -0.32
N ILE A 288 -13.95 7.79 -0.26
CA ILE A 288 -14.19 8.65 0.91
C ILE A 288 -15.68 8.73 1.22
N ASN A 289 -16.51 9.06 0.22
CA ASN A 289 -17.95 9.16 0.41
C ASN A 289 -18.58 7.82 0.81
N PHE A 290 -18.10 6.71 0.25
CA PHE A 290 -18.57 5.38 0.63
C PHE A 290 -18.29 5.09 2.12
N TYR A 291 -17.09 5.38 2.58
CA TYR A 291 -16.72 5.20 3.99
C TYR A 291 -17.54 6.11 4.91
N LEU A 292 -17.65 7.40 4.60
CA LEU A 292 -18.39 8.36 5.41
C LEU A 292 -19.87 8.00 5.51
N ASN A 293 -20.48 7.49 4.42
CA ASN A 293 -21.87 7.08 4.41
C ASN A 293 -22.17 5.77 5.17
N GLN A 294 -21.13 4.97 5.47
CA GLN A 294 -21.27 3.76 6.31
C GLN A 294 -21.10 4.06 7.81
N SER A 295 -20.59 5.23 8.15
CA SER A 295 -20.27 5.63 9.52
C SER A 295 -21.43 6.42 10.15
N ASP A 296 -22.67 5.92 10.04
CA ASP A 296 -23.93 6.63 10.41
C ASP A 296 -24.01 7.13 11.86
N GLU A 297 -23.21 6.59 12.79
CA GLU A 297 -23.31 6.94 14.22
C GLU A 297 -22.31 8.01 14.70
N LEU A 298 -21.25 8.24 13.95
CA LEU A 298 -20.23 9.24 14.28
C LEU A 298 -20.11 10.21 13.11
N GLU A 299 -20.23 11.50 13.37
CA GLU A 299 -19.83 12.54 12.40
C GLU A 299 -18.31 12.41 12.14
N MET A 300 -17.95 11.42 11.30
CA MET A 300 -16.58 11.18 10.89
C MET A 300 -16.12 12.26 9.92
N GLU A 301 -14.95 12.81 10.18
CA GLU A 301 -14.33 13.85 9.37
C GLU A 301 -12.98 13.36 8.78
N ILE A 302 -12.78 13.58 7.50
CA ILE A 302 -11.47 13.36 6.88
C ILE A 302 -10.63 14.63 7.10
N VAL A 303 -9.65 14.55 7.98
CA VAL A 303 -8.83 15.71 8.35
C VAL A 303 -7.49 15.78 7.62
N GLN A 304 -7.06 14.68 7.01
CA GLN A 304 -5.77 14.59 6.34
C GLN A 304 -5.80 13.59 5.18
N LEU A 305 -5.08 13.94 4.10
CA LEU A 305 -4.71 13.03 3.03
C LEU A 305 -3.19 12.95 2.95
N LEU A 306 -2.65 11.74 3.01
CA LEU A 306 -1.22 11.46 2.91
C LEU A 306 -0.94 10.73 1.60
N LEU A 307 0.04 11.21 0.86
CA LEU A 307 0.51 10.61 -0.39
C LEU A 307 1.72 9.71 -0.11
N ALA A 308 1.72 8.54 -0.72
CA ALA A 308 2.78 7.55 -0.63
C ALA A 308 3.05 6.92 -2.00
N GLY A 309 4.03 6.02 -2.06
CA GLY A 309 4.45 5.36 -3.28
C GLY A 309 5.20 6.27 -4.25
N PRO A 310 5.68 5.70 -5.38
CA PRO A 310 6.43 6.45 -6.38
C PRO A 310 5.62 7.61 -6.97
N GLY A 311 4.31 7.46 -7.14
CA GLY A 311 3.45 8.53 -7.68
C GLY A 311 3.15 9.63 -6.66
N GLY A 312 3.25 9.36 -5.36
CA GLY A 312 3.05 10.35 -4.31
C GLY A 312 4.08 11.49 -4.31
N GLY A 313 5.21 11.29 -5.00
CA GLY A 313 6.25 12.29 -5.18
C GLY A 313 6.04 13.28 -6.32
N LEU A 314 4.91 13.23 -7.03
CA LEU A 314 4.58 14.18 -8.11
C LEU A 314 4.42 15.60 -7.55
N ALA A 315 5.15 16.55 -8.14
CA ALA A 315 5.12 17.94 -7.68
C ALA A 315 3.71 18.56 -7.84
N GLN A 316 3.21 19.19 -6.77
CA GLN A 316 1.88 19.82 -6.64
C GLN A 316 0.69 18.83 -6.68
N LEU A 317 0.91 17.53 -6.54
CA LEU A 317 -0.18 16.57 -6.48
C LEU A 317 -1.02 16.71 -5.20
N ASP A 318 -0.39 17.05 -4.08
CA ASP A 318 -1.03 17.35 -2.80
C ASP A 318 -1.94 18.58 -2.90
N GLU A 319 -1.47 19.65 -3.52
CA GLU A 319 -2.26 20.86 -3.78
C GLU A 319 -3.42 20.57 -4.75
N TYR A 320 -3.17 19.76 -5.78
CA TYR A 320 -4.20 19.34 -6.74
C TYR A 320 -5.33 18.58 -6.06
N PHE A 321 -5.02 17.58 -5.22
CA PHE A 321 -6.04 16.84 -4.49
C PHE A 321 -6.74 17.71 -3.44
N THR A 322 -6.02 18.59 -2.74
CA THR A 322 -6.61 19.54 -1.80
C THR A 322 -7.64 20.42 -2.48
N ALA A 323 -7.35 20.93 -3.68
CA ALA A 323 -8.28 21.80 -4.42
C ALA A 323 -9.56 21.07 -4.91
N LEU A 324 -9.48 19.76 -5.13
CA LEU A 324 -10.59 19.00 -5.74
C LEU A 324 -11.38 18.13 -4.75
N LEU A 325 -10.82 17.79 -3.60
CA LEU A 325 -11.46 16.91 -2.61
C LEU A 325 -12.08 17.68 -1.43
N ASN A 326 -11.80 18.99 -1.30
CA ASN A 326 -12.43 19.87 -0.31
C ASN A 326 -13.92 20.11 -0.57
#